data_e70205a38e4b5dd4e18cb3fdaba08c50
#
_entry.id   e70205a38e4b5dd4e18cb3fdaba08c50
#
_cell.length_a   1.000
_cell.length_b   1.000
_cell.length_c   1.000
_cell.angle_alpha   90.00
_cell.angle_beta   90.00
_cell.angle_gamma   90.00
#
_symmetry.space_group_name_H-M   'P 1'
#
loop_
_entity.id
_entity.type
_entity.pdbx_description
1 polymer ?
#
loop_
_entity_poly.entity_id
_entity_poly.type
_entity_poly.pdbx_seq_one_letter_code
_entity_poly.pdbx_strand_id
1 'polypeptide(L)'
;ADKSATFNFGAESGVTKTLTQIISTTHTYTWASGVRGRFPSNLYAWWTFVNGVLTIGVEQNAPDKTVSEYDGTIQYMLADGTLAPTSSLTLPWLAPINGKTKITSVATQNSIAPLNMTGWFAGLSNLKTFDGTGLNPAYCTSLHKLFYNDVNLTTINNITDWGVSRVTDFAYSFSELRSLTTLTAIAGWTVNAARTFEGMFANDVRLSRLHLAVDDSHWFMPSDAIFTDMFKNLQDLIYLKVSNGVVLNGPAKDSGFDNTLADHLPKNGTWAELVDEEHEYENLADSLIGNTGDLAARYPETHNNYYTVTYKFLEGYMRGRFENTNVWWEYNKGQLSVGVDDPTLSVEVTEFEAADGSVTMPWRSLIEDPNNDPDTRVTSFVSSPELGTISPHTLESWFKGYTQLTKFDGRGLDLSLVTSMESTFDGCTALVSVTWPTDSATTEKLISLRNLYNGAINMTSVTGMGEWNTINVTSFDNAFAGLGKITELDIHSWVMENGTHANLLQNCKGLRKLILGQGVR
;
A
#
# COMPACT_ATOMS: atom_id res chain seq x y z
N ALA A 1 9.94 -3.82 61.02
CA ALA A 1 8.73 -3.51 60.26
C ALA A 1 8.29 -2.12 60.68
N ASP A 2 8.19 -1.20 59.74
CA ASP A 2 7.76 0.17 60.02
C ASP A 2 6.32 0.14 60.50
N LYS A 3 6.07 0.53 61.73
CA LYS A 3 4.76 0.54 62.35
C LYS A 3 3.83 1.63 61.77
N SER A 4 4.29 2.44 60.83
CA SER A 4 3.58 3.52 60.16
C SER A 4 2.96 3.17 58.83
N ALA A 5 3.12 1.92 58.35
CA ALA A 5 2.58 1.51 57.06
C ALA A 5 1.04 1.62 57.00
N THR A 6 0.55 2.40 56.05
CA THR A 6 -0.89 2.62 55.82
C THR A 6 -1.38 1.56 54.82
N PHE A 7 -2.43 0.82 55.20
CA PHE A 7 -3.07 -0.18 54.33
C PHE A 7 -4.40 0.37 53.82
N ASN A 8 -4.68 0.19 52.56
CA ASN A 8 -5.94 0.59 51.95
C ASN A 8 -6.84 -0.63 51.75
N PHE A 9 -8.03 -0.59 52.32
CA PHE A 9 -8.96 -1.73 52.49
C PHE A 9 -10.15 -1.68 51.54
N GLY A 10 -9.98 -1.70 50.27
CA GLY A 10 -11.09 -1.89 49.35
C GLY A 10 -12.18 -0.81 49.42
N ALA A 11 -13.46 -1.19 49.47
CA ALA A 11 -14.62 -0.33 49.32
C ALA A 11 -14.77 0.81 50.35
N GLU A 12 -14.03 0.81 51.43
CA GLU A 12 -14.04 1.92 52.41
C GLU A 12 -12.96 2.95 52.04
N SER A 13 -13.26 3.81 51.06
CA SER A 13 -12.34 4.89 50.69
C SER A 13 -12.18 5.86 51.88
N GLY A 14 -10.91 6.10 52.25
CA GLY A 14 -10.55 7.10 53.28
C GLY A 14 -10.42 6.59 54.70
N VAL A 15 -10.63 5.30 54.97
CA VAL A 15 -10.41 4.75 56.31
C VAL A 15 -8.98 4.21 56.45
N THR A 16 -8.18 4.92 57.21
CA THR A 16 -6.85 4.48 57.62
C THR A 16 -6.96 3.67 58.89
N LYS A 17 -6.58 2.39 58.88
CA LYS A 17 -6.54 1.56 60.10
C LYS A 17 -5.08 1.28 60.45
N THR A 18 -4.74 1.34 61.72
CA THR A 18 -3.42 0.96 62.22
C THR A 18 -3.27 -0.56 62.20
N LEU A 19 -2.06 -1.06 62.09
CA LEU A 19 -1.76 -2.50 62.09
C LEU A 19 -2.36 -3.20 63.31
N THR A 20 -2.46 -2.56 64.45
CA THR A 20 -3.06 -3.09 65.68
C THR A 20 -4.57 -3.34 65.55
N GLN A 21 -5.27 -2.54 64.78
CA GLN A 21 -6.72 -2.71 64.52
C GLN A 21 -7.05 -3.85 63.56
N ILE A 22 -6.06 -4.26 62.77
CA ILE A 22 -6.19 -5.31 61.73
C ILE A 22 -5.99 -6.71 62.31
N ILE A 23 -5.14 -6.86 63.34
CA ILE A 23 -4.74 -8.17 63.89
C ILE A 23 -5.86 -8.90 64.67
N SER A 24 -7.01 -8.24 64.94
CA SER A 24 -8.10 -8.87 65.68
C SER A 24 -9.02 -9.80 64.88
N THR A 25 -8.78 -9.97 63.56
CA THR A 25 -9.53 -10.84 62.68
C THR A 25 -8.59 -11.67 61.78
N THR A 26 -8.94 -12.92 61.53
CA THR A 26 -8.16 -13.86 60.69
C THR A 26 -8.28 -13.57 59.21
N HIS A 27 -8.01 -12.36 58.79
CA HIS A 27 -7.97 -11.97 57.37
C HIS A 27 -6.51 -11.87 56.87
N THR A 28 -6.23 -12.47 55.73
CA THR A 28 -4.97 -12.27 55.04
C THR A 28 -5.01 -11.00 54.24
N TYR A 29 -4.11 -10.08 54.54
CA TYR A 29 -3.94 -8.84 53.80
C TYR A 29 -2.67 -8.91 52.98
N THR A 30 -2.80 -8.63 51.67
CA THR A 30 -1.61 -8.53 50.78
C THR A 30 -1.33 -7.06 50.50
N TRP A 31 -0.06 -6.69 50.59
CA TRP A 31 0.39 -5.36 50.16
C TRP A 31 0.27 -5.26 48.64
N ALA A 32 -0.62 -4.40 48.13
CA ALA A 32 -0.68 -4.08 46.70
C ALA A 32 0.25 -2.93 46.40
N SER A 33 1.37 -3.22 45.71
CA SER A 33 2.22 -2.18 45.13
C SER A 33 1.53 -1.58 43.91
N GLY A 34 1.05 -0.35 44.00
CA GLY A 34 0.40 0.31 42.87
C GLY A 34 -0.44 1.51 43.28
N VAL A 35 -1.00 2.21 42.30
CA VAL A 35 -1.94 3.33 42.52
C VAL A 35 -3.33 2.94 42.08
N ARG A 36 -4.34 3.44 42.73
CA ARG A 36 -5.74 3.19 42.39
C ARG A 36 -6.63 4.38 42.72
N GLY A 37 -7.81 4.42 42.13
CA GLY A 37 -8.80 5.45 42.41
C GLY A 37 -10.17 5.10 41.87
N ARG A 38 -11.07 6.07 42.02
CA ARG A 38 -12.44 6.01 41.50
C ARG A 38 -12.64 7.07 40.44
N PHE A 39 -13.65 6.89 39.62
CA PHE A 39 -14.16 7.92 38.73
C PHE A 39 -15.03 8.91 39.55
N PRO A 40 -14.77 10.22 39.45
CA PRO A 40 -15.59 11.22 40.14
C PRO A 40 -17.08 11.17 39.76
N SER A 41 -17.41 10.86 38.51
CA SER A 41 -18.79 10.76 38.03
C SER A 41 -19.52 9.50 38.50
N ASN A 42 -18.78 8.44 38.86
CA ASN A 42 -19.35 7.17 39.26
C ASN A 42 -18.51 6.47 40.34
N LEU A 43 -19.01 6.43 41.56
CA LEU A 43 -18.28 5.81 42.68
C LEU A 43 -18.18 4.28 42.60
N TYR A 44 -18.92 3.64 41.73
CA TYR A 44 -18.78 2.20 41.45
C TYR A 44 -17.72 1.92 40.40
N ALA A 45 -17.33 2.91 39.60
CA ALA A 45 -16.25 2.79 38.61
C ALA A 45 -14.88 3.07 39.24
N TRP A 46 -13.90 2.27 38.88
CA TRP A 46 -12.58 2.28 39.49
C TRP A 46 -11.47 2.09 38.44
N TRP A 47 -10.27 2.48 38.83
CA TRP A 47 -9.07 2.20 38.08
C TRP A 47 -7.92 1.79 39.01
N THR A 48 -7.02 0.96 38.52
CA THR A 48 -5.78 0.58 39.22
C THR A 48 -4.61 0.63 38.27
N PHE A 49 -3.43 0.95 38.78
CA PHE A 49 -2.19 0.88 38.03
C PHE A 49 -1.15 0.12 38.82
N VAL A 50 -0.71 -1.03 38.28
CA VAL A 50 0.25 -1.94 38.92
C VAL A 50 1.22 -2.46 37.87
N ASN A 51 2.53 -2.29 38.12
CA ASN A 51 3.60 -2.83 37.24
C ASN A 51 3.42 -2.49 35.74
N GLY A 52 3.01 -1.29 35.43
CA GLY A 52 2.80 -0.84 34.04
C GLY A 52 1.42 -1.15 33.46
N VAL A 53 0.57 -1.89 34.16
CA VAL A 53 -0.79 -2.21 33.72
C VAL A 53 -1.80 -1.25 34.33
N LEU A 54 -2.50 -0.51 33.48
CA LEU A 54 -3.68 0.26 33.85
C LEU A 54 -4.92 -0.64 33.67
N THR A 55 -5.64 -0.91 34.78
CA THR A 55 -6.92 -1.62 34.71
C THR A 55 -8.04 -0.66 35.06
N ILE A 56 -9.08 -0.65 34.23
CA ILE A 56 -10.24 0.21 34.36
C ILE A 56 -11.50 -0.68 34.46
N GLY A 57 -12.38 -0.42 35.38
CA GLY A 57 -13.59 -1.24 35.52
C GLY A 57 -14.69 -0.59 36.35
N VAL A 58 -15.75 -1.33 36.50
CA VAL A 58 -16.87 -1.00 37.39
C VAL A 58 -17.19 -2.21 38.29
N GLU A 59 -17.77 -2.00 39.42
CA GLU A 59 -18.22 -3.11 40.26
C GLU A 59 -19.25 -3.97 39.50
N GLN A 60 -19.13 -5.29 39.61
CA GLN A 60 -19.89 -6.23 38.78
C GLN A 60 -21.42 -6.02 38.88
N ASN A 61 -21.92 -5.71 40.07
CA ASN A 61 -23.32 -5.52 40.37
C ASN A 61 -23.71 -4.03 40.49
N ALA A 62 -22.92 -3.13 39.94
CA ALA A 62 -23.20 -1.71 39.97
C ALA A 62 -24.55 -1.41 39.29
N PRO A 63 -25.43 -0.61 39.93
CA PRO A 63 -26.70 -0.19 39.34
C PRO A 63 -26.53 0.73 38.14
N ASP A 64 -25.45 1.49 38.14
CA ASP A 64 -25.03 2.36 37.05
C ASP A 64 -23.56 2.07 36.69
N LYS A 65 -23.29 1.90 35.40
CA LYS A 65 -21.97 1.61 34.87
C LYS A 65 -21.38 2.76 34.05
N THR A 66 -22.09 3.86 33.93
CA THR A 66 -21.69 5.00 33.12
C THR A 66 -20.60 5.84 33.78
N VAL A 67 -19.71 6.39 32.98
CA VAL A 67 -18.68 7.37 33.39
C VAL A 67 -18.62 8.49 32.35
N SER A 68 -18.38 9.71 32.80
CA SER A 68 -18.40 10.92 31.97
C SER A 68 -17.04 11.59 31.80
N GLU A 69 -15.99 11.07 32.46
CA GLU A 69 -14.64 11.63 32.37
C GLU A 69 -14.04 11.38 31.02
N TYR A 70 -13.34 12.39 30.49
CA TYR A 70 -12.58 12.37 29.25
C TYR A 70 -11.41 13.39 29.35
N ASP A 71 -10.55 13.46 28.35
CA ASP A 71 -9.52 14.52 28.29
C ASP A 71 -10.18 15.83 27.81
N GLY A 72 -10.68 16.61 28.73
CA GLY A 72 -11.40 17.86 28.47
C GLY A 72 -10.52 18.97 27.88
N THR A 73 -9.20 18.78 27.74
CA THR A 73 -8.31 19.71 27.04
C THR A 73 -8.43 19.56 25.52
N ILE A 74 -9.10 18.51 25.06
CA ILE A 74 -9.27 18.17 23.63
C ILE A 74 -10.69 18.53 23.20
N GLN A 75 -10.84 19.35 22.15
CA GLN A 75 -12.12 19.56 21.48
C GLN A 75 -12.51 18.34 20.64
N TYR A 76 -13.81 18.05 20.54
CA TYR A 76 -14.37 16.98 19.71
C TYR A 76 -15.66 17.43 19.03
N MET A 77 -16.12 16.70 18.02
CA MET A 77 -17.33 17.01 17.26
C MET A 77 -18.59 16.55 17.98
N LEU A 78 -19.56 17.44 18.16
CA LEU A 78 -20.90 17.11 18.67
C LEU A 78 -21.81 16.56 17.57
N ALA A 79 -22.95 15.99 17.96
CA ALA A 79 -23.90 15.42 17.01
C ALA A 79 -24.53 16.45 16.06
N ASP A 80 -24.55 17.71 16.41
CA ASP A 80 -25.04 18.81 15.57
C ASP A 80 -23.96 19.39 14.61
N GLY A 81 -22.75 18.80 14.61
CA GLY A 81 -21.63 19.23 13.78
C GLY A 81 -20.85 20.42 14.34
N THR A 82 -21.14 20.89 15.55
CA THR A 82 -20.36 21.93 16.22
C THR A 82 -19.22 21.32 17.05
N LEU A 83 -18.18 22.11 17.35
CA LEU A 83 -17.09 21.68 18.22
C LEU A 83 -17.49 21.87 19.69
N ALA A 84 -17.32 20.82 20.50
CA ALA A 84 -17.46 20.91 21.94
C ALA A 84 -16.40 21.85 22.52
N PRO A 85 -16.74 22.70 23.48
CA PRO A 85 -15.74 23.54 24.16
C PRO A 85 -14.78 22.66 24.98
N THR A 86 -13.55 23.11 25.15
CA THR A 86 -12.63 22.52 26.14
C THR A 86 -13.15 22.72 27.55
N SER A 87 -12.88 21.78 28.44
CA SER A 87 -13.28 21.83 29.82
C SER A 87 -12.12 21.50 30.77
N SER A 88 -12.36 21.64 32.08
CA SER A 88 -11.40 21.23 33.12
C SER A 88 -11.46 19.76 33.48
N LEU A 89 -12.30 18.96 32.79
CA LEU A 89 -12.37 17.51 33.03
C LEU A 89 -11.05 16.85 32.73
N THR A 90 -10.62 15.93 33.57
CA THR A 90 -9.40 15.17 33.42
C THR A 90 -9.64 13.69 33.69
N LEU A 91 -8.84 12.85 33.06
CA LEU A 91 -8.87 11.41 33.32
C LEU A 91 -8.30 11.11 34.70
N PRO A 92 -9.02 10.38 35.57
CA PRO A 92 -8.70 10.28 36.99
C PRO A 92 -7.38 9.56 37.32
N TRP A 93 -6.84 8.79 36.36
CA TRP A 93 -5.57 8.06 36.54
C TRP A 93 -4.33 8.86 36.14
N LEU A 94 -4.45 9.90 35.31
CA LEU A 94 -3.26 10.59 34.74
C LEU A 94 -2.37 11.22 35.80
N ALA A 95 -2.94 12.01 36.70
CA ALA A 95 -2.17 12.69 37.74
C ALA A 95 -1.58 11.72 38.80
N PRO A 96 -2.35 10.75 39.34
CA PRO A 96 -1.83 9.79 40.31
C PRO A 96 -0.73 8.87 39.78
N ILE A 97 -0.78 8.46 38.50
CA ILE A 97 0.27 7.64 37.86
C ILE A 97 1.53 8.46 37.65
N ASN A 98 1.41 9.78 37.52
CA ASN A 98 2.52 10.72 37.29
C ASN A 98 3.38 10.34 36.09
N GLY A 99 2.71 10.17 34.94
CA GLY A 99 3.38 9.98 33.65
C GLY A 99 2.71 8.94 32.75
N LYS A 100 2.29 9.38 31.57
CA LYS A 100 1.69 8.54 30.50
C LYS A 100 2.65 7.43 30.04
N THR A 101 3.96 7.68 30.06
CA THR A 101 4.99 6.72 29.65
C THR A 101 5.14 5.50 30.56
N LYS A 102 4.56 5.51 31.74
CA LYS A 102 4.61 4.35 32.64
C LYS A 102 3.64 3.25 32.27
N ILE A 103 2.58 3.57 31.50
CA ILE A 103 1.54 2.63 31.10
C ILE A 103 2.05 1.84 29.90
N THR A 104 2.16 0.53 30.06
CA THR A 104 2.60 -0.41 29.01
C THR A 104 1.48 -1.33 28.54
N SER A 105 0.42 -1.48 29.32
CA SER A 105 -0.78 -2.24 28.99
C SER A 105 -2.03 -1.63 29.61
N VAL A 106 -3.16 -1.76 28.91
CA VAL A 106 -4.48 -1.38 29.42
C VAL A 106 -5.40 -2.60 29.36
N ALA A 107 -6.13 -2.84 30.44
CA ALA A 107 -7.17 -3.85 30.52
C ALA A 107 -8.47 -3.23 31.06
N THR A 108 -9.63 -3.73 30.63
CA THR A 108 -10.92 -3.23 31.05
C THR A 108 -11.80 -4.35 31.61
N GLN A 109 -12.72 -4.02 32.51
CA GLN A 109 -13.53 -5.03 33.26
C GLN A 109 -14.96 -4.59 33.50
N ASN A 110 -15.87 -5.59 33.52
CA ASN A 110 -17.24 -5.51 34.02
C ASN A 110 -18.18 -4.53 33.30
N SER A 111 -17.94 -4.32 32.00
CA SER A 111 -18.80 -3.51 31.12
C SER A 111 -18.94 -2.05 31.55
N ILE A 112 -17.85 -1.41 31.98
CA ILE A 112 -17.84 0.03 32.21
C ILE A 112 -18.27 0.76 30.92
N ALA A 113 -19.18 1.75 31.06
CA ALA A 113 -19.86 2.39 29.95
C ALA A 113 -19.51 3.90 29.88
N PRO A 114 -18.48 4.30 29.17
CA PRO A 114 -18.15 5.70 29.00
C PRO A 114 -19.13 6.43 28.09
N LEU A 115 -19.49 7.66 28.48
CA LEU A 115 -20.31 8.56 27.66
C LEU A 115 -19.48 9.31 26.63
N ASN A 116 -18.18 9.45 26.89
CA ASN A 116 -17.20 10.09 26.00
C ASN A 116 -15.82 9.50 26.28
N MET A 117 -15.10 9.12 25.22
CA MET A 117 -13.75 8.54 25.32
C MET A 117 -12.68 9.42 24.67
N THR A 118 -12.97 10.72 24.49
CA THR A 118 -11.99 11.65 23.93
C THR A 118 -10.69 11.60 24.72
N GLY A 119 -9.59 11.23 24.04
CA GLY A 119 -8.24 11.21 24.57
C GLY A 119 -7.95 10.18 25.67
N TRP A 120 -8.82 9.20 25.91
CA TRP A 120 -8.67 8.28 27.06
C TRP A 120 -7.28 7.66 27.14
N PHE A 121 -6.71 7.24 26.04
CA PHE A 121 -5.41 6.59 26.00
C PHE A 121 -4.37 7.42 25.22
N ALA A 122 -4.71 8.61 24.74
CA ALA A 122 -3.85 9.41 23.88
C ALA A 122 -2.48 9.72 24.49
N GLY A 123 -1.41 9.43 23.73
CA GLY A 123 -0.02 9.72 24.09
C GLY A 123 0.58 8.78 25.13
N LEU A 124 0.03 7.57 25.28
CA LEU A 124 0.65 6.51 26.08
C LEU A 124 1.80 5.87 25.30
N SER A 125 2.88 6.61 25.12
CA SER A 125 3.97 6.27 24.19
C SER A 125 4.65 4.92 24.45
N ASN A 126 4.47 4.29 25.62
CA ASN A 126 4.98 2.95 25.94
C ASN A 126 3.86 1.88 25.96
N LEU A 127 2.64 2.24 25.65
CA LEU A 127 1.54 1.28 25.54
C LEU A 127 1.83 0.28 24.41
N LYS A 128 1.76 -1.02 24.72
CA LYS A 128 1.96 -2.12 23.77
C LYS A 128 0.68 -2.88 23.48
N THR A 129 -0.16 -3.06 24.50
CA THR A 129 -1.36 -3.88 24.40
C THR A 129 -2.55 -3.20 25.04
N PHE A 130 -3.69 -3.29 24.38
CA PHE A 130 -4.98 -2.85 24.89
C PHE A 130 -5.99 -4.01 24.85
N ASP A 131 -6.71 -4.21 25.95
CA ASP A 131 -7.80 -5.18 26.05
C ASP A 131 -9.11 -4.47 26.44
N GLY A 132 -10.05 -4.44 25.49
CA GLY A 132 -11.35 -3.78 25.60
C GLY A 132 -12.48 -4.67 26.13
N THR A 133 -12.20 -5.90 26.62
CA THR A 133 -13.23 -6.88 27.04
C THR A 133 -14.29 -6.31 27.97
N GLY A 134 -13.91 -5.46 28.89
CA GLY A 134 -14.80 -4.89 29.89
C GLY A 134 -15.28 -3.47 29.57
N LEU A 135 -15.14 -3.00 28.34
CA LEU A 135 -15.58 -1.67 27.92
C LEU A 135 -16.84 -1.76 27.05
N ASN A 136 -17.86 -0.96 27.37
CA ASN A 136 -19.12 -0.91 26.64
C ASN A 136 -19.39 0.53 26.17
N PRO A 137 -19.00 0.91 24.95
CA PRO A 137 -19.20 2.27 24.44
C PRO A 137 -20.60 2.52 23.85
N ALA A 138 -21.63 1.70 24.16
CA ALA A 138 -22.97 1.84 23.56
C ALA A 138 -23.63 3.21 23.77
N TYR A 139 -23.19 3.97 24.76
CA TYR A 139 -23.68 5.34 25.04
C TYR A 139 -22.63 6.41 24.67
N CYS A 140 -21.47 5.99 24.15
CA CYS A 140 -20.39 6.90 23.84
C CYS A 140 -20.71 7.75 22.60
N THR A 141 -20.38 9.03 22.67
CA THR A 141 -20.61 9.98 21.57
C THR A 141 -19.34 10.39 20.86
N SER A 142 -18.16 10.17 21.47
CA SER A 142 -16.88 10.53 20.86
C SER A 142 -15.78 9.52 21.22
N LEU A 143 -15.04 9.12 20.18
CA LEU A 143 -13.77 8.38 20.26
C LEU A 143 -12.59 9.27 19.81
N HIS A 144 -12.77 10.59 19.75
CA HIS A 144 -11.76 11.53 19.27
C HIS A 144 -10.41 11.30 19.96
N LYS A 145 -9.37 11.04 19.18
CA LYS A 145 -8.01 10.79 19.70
C LYS A 145 -7.91 9.67 20.74
N LEU A 146 -8.74 8.63 20.63
CA LEU A 146 -8.79 7.53 21.63
C LEU A 146 -7.41 6.93 21.91
N PHE A 147 -6.65 6.57 20.86
CA PHE A 147 -5.29 6.01 20.93
C PHE A 147 -4.25 6.92 20.24
N TYR A 148 -4.58 8.18 20.03
CA TYR A 148 -3.72 9.11 19.31
C TYR A 148 -2.28 9.12 19.83
N ASN A 149 -1.31 8.88 18.93
CA ASN A 149 0.13 8.93 19.25
C ASN A 149 0.60 7.88 20.28
N ASP A 150 -0.04 6.70 20.29
CA ASP A 150 0.40 5.53 21.06
C ASP A 150 1.38 4.72 20.19
N VAL A 151 2.54 5.31 19.91
CA VAL A 151 3.50 4.89 18.88
C VAL A 151 4.03 3.46 19.01
N ASN A 152 3.97 2.86 20.20
CA ASN A 152 4.42 1.50 20.48
C ASN A 152 3.25 0.49 20.60
N LEU A 153 2.01 0.90 20.37
CA LEU A 153 0.84 0.01 20.43
C LEU A 153 0.88 -0.99 19.27
N THR A 154 0.94 -2.27 19.61
CA THR A 154 1.02 -3.36 18.64
C THR A 154 -0.24 -4.21 18.60
N THR A 155 -1.04 -4.18 19.67
CA THR A 155 -2.17 -5.11 19.85
C THR A 155 -3.37 -4.41 20.47
N ILE A 156 -4.50 -4.45 19.77
CA ILE A 156 -5.79 -3.97 20.22
C ILE A 156 -6.77 -5.15 20.17
N ASN A 157 -7.21 -5.63 21.35
CA ASN A 157 -8.08 -6.79 21.47
C ASN A 157 -9.47 -6.42 21.98
N ASN A 158 -10.45 -7.27 21.64
CA ASN A 158 -11.79 -7.28 22.23
C ASN A 158 -12.54 -5.96 22.08
N ILE A 159 -12.45 -5.35 20.90
CA ILE A 159 -13.22 -4.16 20.53
C ILE A 159 -14.22 -4.44 19.40
N THR A 160 -14.29 -5.68 18.90
CA THR A 160 -15.14 -6.07 17.75
C THR A 160 -16.61 -5.81 18.04
N ASP A 161 -17.07 -6.13 19.26
CA ASP A 161 -18.46 -6.01 19.66
C ASP A 161 -18.80 -4.65 20.30
N TRP A 162 -17.94 -3.67 20.13
CA TRP A 162 -18.22 -2.34 20.65
C TRP A 162 -19.42 -1.69 19.94
N GLY A 163 -20.44 -1.32 20.72
CA GLY A 163 -21.61 -0.60 20.21
C GLY A 163 -21.29 0.87 19.97
N VAL A 164 -20.76 1.22 18.80
CA VAL A 164 -20.34 2.59 18.47
C VAL A 164 -21.38 3.38 17.64
N SER A 165 -22.61 2.89 17.53
CA SER A 165 -23.65 3.49 16.67
C SER A 165 -24.07 4.91 17.05
N ARG A 166 -23.70 5.40 18.23
CA ARG A 166 -23.94 6.77 18.71
C ARG A 166 -22.74 7.69 18.59
N VAL A 167 -21.59 7.15 18.20
CA VAL A 167 -20.36 7.94 18.08
C VAL A 167 -20.45 8.85 16.85
N THR A 168 -20.29 10.13 17.08
CA THR A 168 -20.31 11.18 16.05
C THR A 168 -18.92 11.63 15.65
N ASP A 169 -17.91 11.44 16.52
CA ASP A 169 -16.53 11.86 16.29
C ASP A 169 -15.54 10.69 16.44
N PHE A 170 -15.00 10.25 15.30
CA PHE A 170 -13.93 9.25 15.21
C PHE A 170 -12.57 9.88 14.86
N ALA A 171 -12.48 11.22 14.82
CA ALA A 171 -11.28 11.89 14.33
C ALA A 171 -10.03 11.48 15.13
N TYR A 172 -8.97 11.12 14.42
CA TYR A 172 -7.67 10.70 14.97
C TYR A 172 -7.71 9.55 15.97
N SER A 173 -8.80 8.73 15.99
CA SER A 173 -9.00 7.66 17.00
C SER A 173 -7.86 6.66 17.05
N PHE A 174 -7.29 6.32 15.90
CA PHE A 174 -6.19 5.36 15.72
C PHE A 174 -4.94 5.99 15.09
N SER A 175 -4.86 7.31 15.01
CA SER A 175 -3.78 8.00 14.32
C SER A 175 -2.45 7.92 15.07
N GLU A 176 -1.32 7.88 14.33
CA GLU A 176 0.04 7.81 14.83
C GLU A 176 0.39 6.49 15.57
N LEU A 177 -0.28 5.39 15.24
CA LEU A 177 0.00 4.05 15.79
C LEU A 177 1.12 3.37 14.98
N ARG A 178 2.32 3.90 15.06
CA ARG A 178 3.46 3.55 14.20
C ARG A 178 3.99 2.12 14.35
N SER A 179 3.47 1.34 15.31
CA SER A 179 3.83 -0.07 15.53
C SER A 179 2.69 -1.04 15.25
N LEU A 180 1.48 -0.55 15.03
CA LEU A 180 0.32 -1.39 14.74
C LEU A 180 0.41 -1.89 13.29
N THR A 181 0.32 -3.21 13.10
CA THR A 181 0.37 -3.83 11.77
C THR A 181 -0.97 -4.32 11.26
N THR A 182 -1.94 -4.51 12.17
CA THR A 182 -3.24 -5.08 11.83
C THR A 182 -4.34 -4.42 12.66
N LEU A 183 -5.41 -3.99 11.98
CA LEU A 183 -6.61 -3.45 12.61
C LEU A 183 -7.85 -4.03 11.93
N THR A 184 -8.25 -5.22 12.38
CA THR A 184 -9.42 -5.94 11.87
C THR A 184 -10.57 -5.95 12.86
N ALA A 185 -10.29 -5.66 14.13
CA ALA A 185 -11.25 -5.72 15.21
C ALA A 185 -12.36 -4.64 15.13
N ILE A 186 -12.24 -3.65 14.26
CA ILE A 186 -13.25 -2.61 14.04
C ILE A 186 -14.22 -2.95 12.91
N ALA A 187 -14.03 -4.06 12.22
CA ALA A 187 -14.79 -4.42 11.02
C ALA A 187 -16.32 -4.50 11.25
N GLY A 188 -16.76 -4.91 12.44
CA GLY A 188 -18.17 -5.02 12.81
C GLY A 188 -18.81 -3.72 13.34
N TRP A 189 -18.14 -2.59 13.25
CA TRP A 189 -18.66 -1.34 13.81
C TRP A 189 -19.77 -0.73 12.95
N THR A 190 -20.81 -0.21 13.62
CA THR A 190 -21.87 0.58 13.00
C THR A 190 -21.59 2.06 13.19
N VAL A 191 -21.26 2.78 12.09
CA VAL A 191 -20.72 4.15 12.14
C VAL A 191 -21.66 5.20 11.52
N ASN A 192 -22.93 4.87 11.31
CA ASN A 192 -23.91 5.68 10.58
C ASN A 192 -24.28 7.02 11.25
N ALA A 193 -23.91 7.25 12.50
CA ALA A 193 -24.07 8.54 13.18
C ALA A 193 -22.85 9.46 13.07
N ALA A 194 -21.76 8.99 12.45
CA ALA A 194 -20.51 9.74 12.39
C ALA A 194 -20.66 11.07 11.65
N ARG A 195 -19.93 12.09 12.12
CA ARG A 195 -19.78 13.40 11.49
C ARG A 195 -18.37 13.64 11.01
N THR A 196 -17.41 12.93 11.59
CA THR A 196 -16.02 13.05 11.20
C THR A 196 -15.24 11.76 11.40
N PHE A 197 -14.42 11.44 10.41
CA PHE A 197 -13.36 10.42 10.39
C PHE A 197 -12.00 11.08 10.14
N GLU A 198 -11.89 12.42 10.31
CA GLU A 198 -10.68 13.17 10.04
C GLU A 198 -9.45 12.50 10.64
N GLY A 199 -8.46 12.19 9.81
CA GLY A 199 -7.20 11.60 10.23
C GLY A 199 -7.32 10.28 11.00
N MET A 200 -8.43 9.54 10.91
CA MET A 200 -8.71 8.37 11.77
C MET A 200 -7.57 7.36 11.82
N PHE A 201 -6.90 7.10 10.70
CA PHE A 201 -5.77 6.18 10.58
C PHE A 201 -4.47 6.88 10.15
N ALA A 202 -4.44 8.21 10.25
CA ALA A 202 -3.33 8.99 9.72
C ALA A 202 -1.98 8.63 10.36
N ASN A 203 -0.96 8.42 9.52
CA ASN A 203 0.41 8.11 9.92
C ASN A 203 0.61 6.75 10.62
N ASP A 204 -0.28 5.80 10.38
CA ASP A 204 -0.13 4.41 10.81
C ASP A 204 0.76 3.67 9.80
N VAL A 205 1.99 4.12 9.68
CA VAL A 205 2.92 3.79 8.60
C VAL A 205 3.27 2.30 8.46
N ARG A 206 3.01 1.49 9.47
CA ARG A 206 3.21 0.03 9.47
C ARG A 206 1.92 -0.77 9.38
N LEU A 207 0.77 -0.11 9.28
CA LEU A 207 -0.50 -0.79 9.16
C LEU A 207 -0.59 -1.50 7.81
N SER A 208 -0.50 -2.83 7.81
CA SER A 208 -0.51 -3.64 6.60
C SER A 208 -1.86 -4.29 6.30
N ARG A 209 -2.74 -4.37 7.31
CA ARG A 209 -4.08 -4.97 7.17
C ARG A 209 -5.13 -4.13 7.90
N LEU A 210 -6.11 -3.64 7.14
CA LEU A 210 -7.23 -2.84 7.65
C LEU A 210 -8.56 -3.43 7.17
N HIS A 211 -9.47 -3.74 8.10
CA HIS A 211 -10.82 -4.18 7.78
C HIS A 211 -11.84 -3.18 8.27
N LEU A 212 -12.62 -2.63 7.35
CA LEU A 212 -13.75 -1.73 7.57
C LEU A 212 -15.08 -2.39 7.22
N ALA A 213 -15.12 -3.72 7.13
CA ALA A 213 -16.35 -4.47 6.97
C ALA A 213 -16.15 -5.93 7.42
N VAL A 214 -17.19 -6.50 8.04
CA VAL A 214 -17.37 -7.95 8.20
C VAL A 214 -18.21 -8.46 7.04
N ASP A 215 -19.32 -7.75 6.79
CA ASP A 215 -20.30 -7.99 5.75
C ASP A 215 -20.90 -6.66 5.27
N ASP A 216 -21.91 -6.72 4.43
CA ASP A 216 -22.54 -5.57 3.79
C ASP A 216 -23.40 -4.69 4.73
N SER A 217 -23.54 -5.05 5.99
CA SER A 217 -24.37 -4.33 6.97
C SER A 217 -23.61 -3.35 7.86
N HIS A 218 -22.27 -3.32 7.74
CA HIS A 218 -21.40 -2.52 8.60
C HIS A 218 -20.69 -1.41 7.81
N TRP A 219 -20.21 -0.40 8.54
CA TRP A 219 -19.44 0.72 7.99
C TRP A 219 -20.17 1.55 6.93
N PHE A 220 -21.48 1.81 7.14
CA PHE A 220 -22.17 2.84 6.36
C PHE A 220 -21.73 4.22 6.83
N MET A 221 -20.84 4.83 6.09
CA MET A 221 -20.31 6.16 6.36
C MET A 221 -21.27 7.21 5.79
N PRO A 222 -21.72 8.19 6.60
CA PRO A 222 -22.56 9.28 6.08
C PRO A 222 -21.80 10.09 5.03
N SER A 223 -22.45 10.38 3.90
CA SER A 223 -21.83 11.10 2.79
C SER A 223 -21.49 12.57 3.10
N ASP A 224 -22.05 13.12 4.17
CA ASP A 224 -21.82 14.48 4.67
C ASP A 224 -20.78 14.54 5.80
N ALA A 225 -20.20 13.41 6.18
CA ALA A 225 -19.13 13.37 7.18
C ALA A 225 -17.80 13.92 6.63
N ILE A 226 -16.92 14.32 7.53
CA ILE A 226 -15.57 14.81 7.19
C ILE A 226 -14.63 13.61 7.12
N PHE A 227 -13.89 13.47 5.98
CA PHE A 227 -12.96 12.36 5.73
C PHE A 227 -11.51 12.84 5.55
N THR A 228 -11.22 14.11 5.75
CA THR A 228 -9.89 14.71 5.54
C THR A 228 -8.79 13.87 6.19
N ASP A 229 -7.76 13.52 5.42
CA ASP A 229 -6.58 12.77 5.90
C ASP A 229 -6.89 11.39 6.53
N MET A 230 -8.09 10.81 6.35
CA MET A 230 -8.50 9.56 7.02
C MET A 230 -7.48 8.43 6.81
N PHE A 231 -6.93 8.30 5.61
CA PHE A 231 -5.97 7.25 5.22
C PHE A 231 -4.54 7.79 4.98
N LYS A 232 -4.21 8.95 5.52
CA LYS A 232 -2.92 9.61 5.27
C LYS A 232 -1.73 8.76 5.71
N ASN A 233 -0.74 8.60 4.79
CA ASN A 233 0.53 7.89 5.03
C ASN A 233 0.39 6.41 5.45
N LEU A 234 -0.57 5.67 4.90
CA LEU A 234 -0.67 4.22 5.05
C LEU A 234 0.22 3.50 4.03
N GLN A 235 1.53 3.73 4.08
CA GLN A 235 2.47 3.28 3.04
C GLN A 235 2.69 1.76 3.00
N ASP A 236 2.46 1.05 4.10
CA ASP A 236 2.65 -0.40 4.21
C ASP A 236 1.31 -1.17 4.05
N LEU A 237 0.21 -0.51 3.66
CA LEU A 237 -1.09 -1.16 3.57
C LEU A 237 -1.13 -2.16 2.40
N ILE A 238 -1.27 -3.45 2.72
CA ILE A 238 -1.31 -4.55 1.75
C ILE A 238 -2.72 -5.10 1.59
N TYR A 239 -3.49 -5.17 2.67
CA TYR A 239 -4.86 -5.71 2.66
C TYR A 239 -5.85 -4.66 3.14
N LEU A 240 -6.85 -4.36 2.31
CA LEU A 240 -7.96 -3.47 2.62
C LEU A 240 -9.29 -4.19 2.38
N LYS A 241 -10.08 -4.41 3.44
CA LYS A 241 -11.43 -4.98 3.32
C LYS A 241 -12.47 -3.91 3.61
N VAL A 242 -13.40 -3.72 2.69
CA VAL A 242 -14.41 -2.67 2.73
C VAL A 242 -15.77 -3.18 2.26
N SER A 243 -16.84 -2.54 2.70
CA SER A 243 -18.19 -2.70 2.15
C SER A 243 -18.55 -1.53 1.24
N ASN A 244 -19.66 -1.63 0.54
CA ASN A 244 -20.18 -0.54 -0.30
C ASN A 244 -20.55 0.74 0.46
N GLY A 245 -20.65 0.68 1.79
CA GLY A 245 -20.89 1.83 2.65
C GLY A 245 -19.62 2.62 3.04
N VAL A 246 -18.44 2.11 2.69
CA VAL A 246 -17.16 2.80 2.96
C VAL A 246 -16.90 3.84 1.89
N VAL A 247 -16.58 5.07 2.28
CA VAL A 247 -16.18 6.14 1.35
C VAL A 247 -14.67 6.16 1.26
N LEU A 248 -14.12 5.77 0.10
CA LEU A 248 -12.69 5.85 -0.19
C LEU A 248 -12.31 7.17 -0.85
N ASN A 249 -13.23 7.78 -1.61
CA ASN A 249 -13.11 9.11 -2.18
C ASN A 249 -14.30 9.94 -1.72
N GLY A 250 -14.08 10.86 -0.80
CA GLY A 250 -15.12 11.83 -0.44
C GLY A 250 -15.46 12.73 -1.63
N PRO A 251 -16.70 13.23 -1.78
CA PRO A 251 -17.00 14.26 -2.74
C PRO A 251 -16.08 15.46 -2.48
N ALA A 252 -15.54 16.05 -3.54
CA ALA A 252 -14.79 17.30 -3.47
C ALA A 252 -15.73 18.41 -2.97
N LYS A 253 -15.98 18.46 -1.68
CA LYS A 253 -16.79 19.48 -1.02
C LYS A 253 -15.84 20.42 -0.32
N ASP A 254 -15.65 21.57 -0.95
CA ASP A 254 -15.03 22.78 -0.40
C ASP A 254 -13.57 22.65 0.10
N SER A 255 -12.63 23.05 -0.73
CA SER A 255 -11.30 23.64 -0.39
C SER A 255 -10.52 23.10 0.82
N GLY A 256 -10.81 21.90 1.31
CA GLY A 256 -10.13 21.24 2.42
C GLY A 256 -9.91 19.74 2.23
N PHE A 257 -10.43 19.17 1.16
CA PHE A 257 -10.19 17.77 0.79
C PHE A 257 -8.92 17.66 -0.06
N ASP A 258 -7.78 17.58 0.60
CA ASP A 258 -6.55 17.07 -0.02
C ASP A 258 -6.60 15.54 0.08
N ASN A 259 -7.55 14.94 -0.64
CA ASN A 259 -7.85 13.51 -0.57
C ASN A 259 -7.79 12.89 -1.94
N THR A 260 -6.61 12.77 -2.42
CA THR A 260 -6.35 11.67 -3.32
C THR A 260 -5.88 10.50 -2.45
N LEU A 261 -6.74 9.49 -2.26
CA LEU A 261 -6.36 8.18 -1.72
C LEU A 261 -5.04 7.71 -2.38
N ALA A 262 -4.88 8.04 -3.67
CA ALA A 262 -3.68 7.87 -4.47
C ALA A 262 -2.39 8.43 -3.84
N ASP A 263 -2.47 9.50 -3.04
CA ASP A 263 -1.28 10.10 -2.45
C ASP A 263 -0.89 9.49 -1.11
N HIS A 264 -1.75 8.70 -0.51
CA HIS A 264 -1.62 8.21 0.87
C HIS A 264 -1.46 6.70 1.02
N LEU A 265 -1.84 5.92 0.01
CA LEU A 265 -1.65 4.48 -0.03
C LEU A 265 -0.39 4.09 -0.84
N PRO A 266 0.06 2.83 -0.78
CA PRO A 266 1.22 2.37 -1.54
C PRO A 266 1.13 2.70 -3.03
N LYS A 267 2.22 3.22 -3.62
CA LYS A 267 2.23 3.74 -5.00
C LYS A 267 2.85 2.81 -6.04
N ASN A 268 3.80 1.97 -5.62
CA ASN A 268 4.62 1.18 -6.55
C ASN A 268 4.07 -0.23 -6.77
N GLY A 269 2.81 -0.34 -7.18
CA GLY A 269 2.17 -1.63 -7.40
C GLY A 269 0.73 -1.50 -7.89
N THR A 270 0.04 -2.61 -7.90
CA THR A 270 -1.33 -2.76 -8.39
C THR A 270 -2.21 -3.35 -7.31
N TRP A 271 -3.43 -2.85 -7.17
CA TRP A 271 -4.45 -3.46 -6.33
C TRP A 271 -5.15 -4.58 -7.09
N ALA A 272 -5.38 -5.69 -6.41
CA ALA A 272 -6.15 -6.82 -6.90
C ALA A 272 -7.32 -7.10 -5.95
N GLU A 273 -8.46 -7.48 -6.52
CA GLU A 273 -9.60 -7.97 -5.76
C GLU A 273 -9.36 -9.45 -5.42
N LEU A 274 -9.66 -9.88 -4.20
CA LEU A 274 -9.55 -11.29 -3.79
C LEU A 274 -10.93 -11.94 -3.78
N VAL A 275 -11.00 -13.21 -4.12
CA VAL A 275 -12.22 -14.03 -3.92
C VAL A 275 -12.58 -14.09 -2.44
N ASP A 276 -11.58 -14.39 -1.62
CA ASP A 276 -11.58 -14.27 -0.16
C ASP A 276 -10.15 -14.07 0.36
N GLU A 277 -9.94 -13.94 1.66
CA GLU A 277 -8.61 -13.66 2.23
C GLU A 277 -7.62 -14.83 2.12
N GLU A 278 -8.10 -16.04 1.89
CA GLU A 278 -7.29 -17.27 1.82
C GLU A 278 -7.02 -17.70 0.38
N HIS A 279 -7.87 -17.23 -0.58
CA HIS A 279 -7.81 -17.63 -1.98
C HIS A 279 -7.59 -16.44 -2.90
N GLU A 280 -6.46 -16.43 -3.57
CA GLU A 280 -6.20 -15.55 -4.70
C GLU A 280 -6.97 -16.09 -5.94
N TYR A 281 -7.32 -15.21 -6.87
CA TYR A 281 -7.89 -15.67 -8.14
C TYR A 281 -6.91 -16.61 -8.84
N GLU A 282 -7.42 -17.71 -9.43
CA GLU A 282 -6.62 -18.61 -10.27
C GLU A 282 -6.01 -17.86 -11.45
N ASN A 283 -6.72 -16.85 -11.96
CA ASN A 283 -6.21 -15.90 -12.96
C ASN A 283 -6.13 -14.49 -12.37
N LEU A 284 -4.97 -14.12 -11.91
CA LEU A 284 -4.70 -12.80 -11.30
C LEU A 284 -5.07 -11.64 -12.25
N ALA A 285 -4.97 -11.85 -13.57
CA ALA A 285 -5.27 -10.84 -14.57
C ALA A 285 -6.72 -10.32 -14.51
N ASP A 286 -7.67 -11.18 -14.17
CA ASP A 286 -9.10 -10.83 -14.11
C ASP A 286 -9.47 -10.06 -12.84
N SER A 287 -8.61 -10.13 -11.83
CA SER A 287 -8.82 -9.48 -10.52
C SER A 287 -8.14 -8.13 -10.40
N LEU A 288 -7.31 -7.73 -11.36
CA LEU A 288 -6.53 -6.49 -11.26
C LEU A 288 -7.41 -5.26 -11.45
N ILE A 289 -7.23 -4.29 -10.57
CA ILE A 289 -7.95 -3.01 -10.58
C ILE A 289 -7.09 -1.93 -11.22
N GLY A 290 -5.79 -1.95 -10.96
CA GLY A 290 -4.86 -0.92 -11.36
C GLY A 290 -4.14 -0.29 -10.17
N ASN A 291 -3.63 0.92 -10.35
CA ASN A 291 -2.96 1.66 -9.27
C ASN A 291 -3.95 2.16 -8.21
N THR A 292 -3.45 2.82 -7.18
CA THR A 292 -4.28 3.33 -6.09
C THR A 292 -5.31 4.38 -6.55
N GLY A 293 -5.01 5.15 -7.60
CA GLY A 293 -5.96 6.08 -8.22
C GLY A 293 -7.12 5.34 -8.89
N ASP A 294 -6.85 4.23 -9.56
CA ASP A 294 -7.87 3.38 -10.19
C ASP A 294 -8.78 2.74 -9.13
N LEU A 295 -8.21 2.26 -8.02
CA LEU A 295 -8.99 1.78 -6.87
C LEU A 295 -9.94 2.86 -6.35
N ALA A 296 -9.44 4.08 -6.15
CA ALA A 296 -10.22 5.19 -5.67
C ALA A 296 -11.32 5.60 -6.66
N ALA A 297 -11.03 5.61 -7.97
CA ALA A 297 -11.99 5.96 -9.02
C ALA A 297 -13.10 4.93 -9.16
N ARG A 298 -12.80 3.64 -8.99
CA ARG A 298 -13.79 2.55 -9.11
C ARG A 298 -14.85 2.59 -8.00
N TYR A 299 -14.54 3.16 -6.85
CA TYR A 299 -15.33 2.99 -5.64
C TYR A 299 -16.62 3.83 -5.53
N PRO A 300 -16.83 5.00 -6.16
CA PRO A 300 -18.08 5.74 -6.05
C PRO A 300 -19.19 5.28 -6.99
N GLU A 301 -18.91 4.62 -8.11
CA GLU A 301 -19.85 4.55 -9.23
C GLU A 301 -20.54 3.21 -9.47
N THR A 302 -20.05 2.09 -8.96
CA THR A 302 -20.44 0.78 -9.50
C THR A 302 -21.12 -0.19 -8.53
N HIS A 303 -21.27 0.14 -7.26
CA HIS A 303 -21.76 -0.83 -6.27
C HIS A 303 -23.23 -0.61 -5.89
N ASN A 304 -24.14 -0.73 -6.90
CA ASN A 304 -25.57 -0.91 -6.65
C ASN A 304 -25.90 -2.31 -6.06
N ASN A 305 -24.90 -3.17 -5.93
CA ASN A 305 -25.03 -4.49 -5.31
C ASN A 305 -24.19 -4.51 -4.03
N TYR A 306 -24.75 -4.99 -2.96
CA TYR A 306 -24.14 -5.12 -1.64
C TYR A 306 -23.02 -6.15 -1.65
N TYR A 307 -21.77 -5.73 -1.75
CA TYR A 307 -20.62 -6.63 -1.67
C TYR A 307 -19.57 -6.11 -0.69
N THR A 308 -19.11 -7.01 0.14
CA THR A 308 -17.89 -6.83 0.93
C THR A 308 -16.73 -7.34 0.09
N VAL A 309 -15.73 -6.49 -0.13
CA VAL A 309 -14.60 -6.80 -1.00
C VAL A 309 -13.30 -6.69 -0.22
N THR A 310 -12.39 -7.63 -0.45
CA THR A 310 -11.01 -7.56 0.03
C THR A 310 -10.10 -7.21 -1.14
N TYR A 311 -9.31 -6.16 -0.97
CA TYR A 311 -8.28 -5.74 -1.92
C TYR A 311 -6.90 -6.06 -1.36
N LYS A 312 -6.03 -6.58 -2.24
CA LYS A 312 -4.63 -6.84 -1.95
C LYS A 312 -3.74 -5.96 -2.82
N PHE A 313 -2.79 -5.29 -2.21
CA PHE A 313 -1.75 -4.55 -2.92
C PHE A 313 -0.60 -5.47 -3.31
N LEU A 314 -0.25 -5.48 -4.58
CA LEU A 314 0.82 -6.28 -5.16
C LEU A 314 2.03 -5.37 -5.41
N GLU A 315 2.92 -5.29 -4.43
CA GLU A 315 4.14 -4.48 -4.51
C GLU A 315 5.04 -4.96 -5.64
N GLY A 316 5.53 -4.01 -6.45
CA GLY A 316 6.39 -4.30 -7.58
C GLY A 316 5.68 -5.02 -8.73
N TYR A 317 4.36 -5.10 -8.72
CA TYR A 317 3.53 -5.61 -9.80
C TYR A 317 2.74 -4.46 -10.43
N MET A 318 2.83 -4.35 -11.75
CA MET A 318 2.05 -3.38 -12.53
C MET A 318 1.57 -4.02 -13.81
N ARG A 319 0.40 -3.65 -14.28
CA ARG A 319 -0.14 -4.12 -15.54
C ARG A 319 -0.91 -2.99 -16.21
N GLY A 320 -0.88 -3.01 -17.53
CA GLY A 320 -1.64 -2.08 -18.36
C GLY A 320 -1.84 -2.62 -19.75
N ARG A 321 -2.38 -1.80 -20.64
CA ARG A 321 -2.63 -2.15 -22.04
C ARG A 321 -1.98 -1.14 -22.97
N PHE A 322 -1.69 -1.59 -24.19
CA PHE A 322 -1.50 -0.69 -25.31
C PHE A 322 -2.86 -0.11 -25.67
N GLU A 323 -2.92 1.18 -25.90
CA GLU A 323 -4.18 1.89 -26.09
C GLU A 323 -5.00 1.31 -27.24
N ASN A 324 -6.31 1.08 -27.00
CA ASN A 324 -7.27 0.54 -27.97
C ASN A 324 -6.92 -0.84 -28.55
N THR A 325 -6.13 -1.65 -27.83
CA THR A 325 -5.74 -3.00 -28.27
C THR A 325 -6.04 -4.07 -27.22
N ASN A 326 -5.96 -5.34 -27.63
CA ASN A 326 -5.99 -6.50 -26.73
C ASN A 326 -4.59 -6.89 -26.25
N VAL A 327 -3.59 -6.04 -26.47
CA VAL A 327 -2.21 -6.27 -26.03
C VAL A 327 -2.04 -5.71 -24.64
N TRP A 328 -1.59 -6.55 -23.73
CA TRP A 328 -1.26 -6.17 -22.37
C TRP A 328 0.26 -6.15 -22.16
N TRP A 329 0.69 -5.34 -21.20
CA TRP A 329 2.02 -5.41 -20.62
C TRP A 329 1.91 -5.64 -19.12
N GLU A 330 2.89 -6.32 -18.56
CA GLU A 330 2.95 -6.69 -17.15
C GLU A 330 4.39 -6.53 -16.64
N TYR A 331 4.54 -5.81 -15.55
CA TYR A 331 5.79 -5.71 -14.82
C TYR A 331 5.68 -6.44 -13.49
N ASN A 332 6.59 -7.38 -13.23
CA ASN A 332 6.63 -8.17 -12.01
C ASN A 332 8.07 -8.28 -11.51
N LYS A 333 8.38 -7.55 -10.43
CA LYS A 333 9.68 -7.59 -9.74
C LYS A 333 10.90 -7.56 -10.68
N GLY A 334 10.88 -6.66 -11.63
CA GLY A 334 11.98 -6.47 -12.58
C GLY A 334 11.78 -7.14 -13.94
N GLN A 335 10.85 -8.08 -14.10
CA GLN A 335 10.51 -8.63 -15.41
C GLN A 335 9.37 -7.83 -16.04
N LEU A 336 9.58 -7.32 -17.22
CA LEU A 336 8.55 -6.75 -18.08
C LEU A 336 8.14 -7.79 -19.13
N SER A 337 6.85 -8.13 -19.19
CA SER A 337 6.29 -9.07 -20.15
C SER A 337 5.24 -8.36 -20.99
N VAL A 338 5.09 -8.77 -22.26
CA VAL A 338 4.01 -8.33 -23.15
C VAL A 338 3.34 -9.55 -23.78
N GLY A 339 2.02 -9.46 -23.95
CA GLY A 339 1.23 -10.56 -24.50
C GLY A 339 -0.13 -10.09 -25.01
N VAL A 340 -0.93 -11.02 -25.46
CA VAL A 340 -2.28 -10.81 -26.00
C VAL A 340 -3.28 -11.59 -25.16
N ASP A 341 -4.51 -11.08 -24.97
CA ASP A 341 -5.54 -11.78 -24.19
C ASP A 341 -5.85 -13.18 -24.73
N ASP A 342 -5.88 -13.34 -26.06
CA ASP A 342 -5.98 -14.64 -26.71
C ASP A 342 -4.63 -14.95 -27.38
N PRO A 343 -3.82 -15.85 -26.82
CA PRO A 343 -2.47 -16.13 -27.31
C PRO A 343 -2.45 -16.81 -28.69
N THR A 344 -3.62 -17.17 -29.26
CA THR A 344 -3.73 -17.69 -30.63
C THR A 344 -3.76 -16.57 -31.68
N LEU A 345 -3.90 -15.31 -31.24
CA LEU A 345 -3.99 -14.15 -32.12
C LEU A 345 -2.63 -13.48 -32.33
N SER A 346 -2.49 -12.83 -33.48
CA SER A 346 -1.45 -11.84 -33.76
C SER A 346 -2.10 -10.46 -33.77
N VAL A 347 -1.59 -9.52 -32.97
CA VAL A 347 -2.21 -8.20 -32.79
C VAL A 347 -1.19 -7.10 -33.10
N GLU A 348 -1.59 -6.20 -34.01
CA GLU A 348 -0.82 -5.01 -34.33
C GLU A 348 -0.86 -4.02 -33.16
N VAL A 349 0.28 -3.43 -32.85
CA VAL A 349 0.40 -2.30 -31.93
C VAL A 349 0.93 -1.10 -32.68
N THR A 350 0.13 -0.05 -32.68
CA THR A 350 0.55 1.28 -33.09
C THR A 350 1.00 2.01 -31.84
N GLU A 351 2.22 2.52 -31.86
CA GLU A 351 2.82 3.15 -30.71
C GLU A 351 2.18 4.48 -30.35
N PHE A 352 2.35 4.84 -29.08
CA PHE A 352 2.13 6.18 -28.62
C PHE A 352 3.13 7.16 -29.27
N GLU A 353 2.67 7.94 -30.21
CA GLU A 353 3.36 9.18 -30.53
C GLU A 353 3.01 10.21 -29.43
N ALA A 354 3.99 10.58 -28.61
CA ALA A 354 3.84 11.79 -27.79
C ALA A 354 3.68 13.00 -28.71
N ALA A 355 3.02 14.04 -28.21
CA ALA A 355 2.69 15.26 -29.00
C ALA A 355 3.94 15.98 -29.59
N ASP A 356 5.13 15.65 -29.14
CA ASP A 356 6.41 16.14 -29.65
C ASP A 356 7.08 15.19 -30.67
N GLY A 357 6.39 14.09 -31.06
CA GLY A 357 6.89 13.07 -31.97
C GLY A 357 7.82 12.05 -31.33
N SER A 358 8.00 12.08 -30.01
CA SER A 358 8.74 11.03 -29.30
C SER A 358 7.85 9.80 -29.06
N VAL A 359 8.41 8.60 -29.20
CA VAL A 359 7.72 7.34 -28.90
C VAL A 359 7.75 7.10 -27.40
N THR A 360 6.60 6.96 -26.78
CA THR A 360 6.50 6.68 -25.35
C THR A 360 5.85 5.32 -25.13
N MET A 361 6.56 4.38 -24.51
CA MET A 361 6.02 3.07 -24.17
C MET A 361 4.99 3.19 -23.03
N PRO A 362 3.87 2.44 -23.08
CA PRO A 362 2.77 2.59 -22.12
C PRO A 362 3.16 2.25 -20.68
N TRP A 363 4.22 1.49 -20.47
CA TRP A 363 4.74 1.16 -19.13
C TRP A 363 5.68 2.23 -18.56
N ARG A 364 6.29 3.11 -19.39
CA ARG A 364 7.32 4.05 -18.95
C ARG A 364 6.86 4.92 -17.79
N SER A 365 5.76 5.62 -17.94
CA SER A 365 5.25 6.56 -16.92
C SER A 365 4.87 5.89 -15.60
N LEU A 366 4.61 4.58 -15.60
CA LEU A 366 4.16 3.83 -14.42
C LEU A 366 5.30 3.09 -13.72
N ILE A 367 6.33 2.64 -14.46
CA ILE A 367 7.48 1.93 -13.90
C ILE A 367 8.57 2.92 -13.48
N GLU A 368 8.60 4.08 -14.10
CA GLU A 368 9.60 5.13 -13.88
C GLU A 368 9.29 5.94 -12.61
N ASP A 369 10.29 6.14 -11.77
CA ASP A 369 10.21 7.11 -10.68
C ASP A 369 10.37 8.52 -11.28
N PRO A 370 9.38 9.44 -11.14
CA PRO A 370 9.46 10.78 -11.70
C PRO A 370 10.62 11.63 -11.16
N ASN A 371 11.31 11.17 -10.10
CA ASN A 371 12.45 11.84 -9.48
C ASN A 371 13.80 11.15 -9.72
N ASN A 372 13.83 10.02 -10.41
CA ASN A 372 15.03 9.26 -10.71
C ASN A 372 14.95 8.66 -12.11
N ASP A 373 16.13 8.49 -12.72
CA ASP A 373 16.36 7.93 -14.04
C ASP A 373 15.44 6.70 -14.33
N PRO A 374 14.73 6.71 -15.46
CA PRO A 374 13.58 5.84 -15.75
C PRO A 374 13.87 4.33 -15.68
N ASP A 375 15.10 3.90 -15.77
CA ASP A 375 15.40 2.59 -16.32
C ASP A 375 16.09 1.63 -15.35
N THR A 376 16.09 1.93 -14.06
CA THR A 376 16.79 1.10 -13.07
C THR A 376 15.99 -0.11 -12.60
N ARG A 377 14.74 -0.25 -13.01
CA ARG A 377 13.85 -1.29 -12.46
C ARG A 377 13.67 -2.51 -13.35
N VAL A 378 13.63 -2.32 -14.67
CA VAL A 378 13.43 -3.45 -15.60
C VAL A 378 14.76 -4.20 -15.80
N THR A 379 14.79 -5.45 -15.34
CA THR A 379 15.97 -6.33 -15.44
C THR A 379 15.87 -7.36 -16.56
N SER A 380 14.64 -7.67 -17.02
CA SER A 380 14.39 -8.56 -18.14
C SER A 380 13.11 -8.19 -18.88
N PHE A 381 13.08 -8.51 -20.17
CA PHE A 381 11.90 -8.39 -21.04
C PHE A 381 11.56 -9.75 -21.65
N VAL A 382 10.26 -10.03 -21.74
CA VAL A 382 9.73 -11.26 -22.33
C VAL A 382 8.52 -10.96 -23.23
N SER A 383 8.62 -11.35 -24.49
CA SER A 383 7.50 -11.57 -25.42
C SER A 383 7.73 -12.94 -26.05
N SER A 384 6.98 -13.92 -25.59
CA SER A 384 7.14 -15.30 -26.06
C SER A 384 5.90 -15.76 -26.84
N PRO A 385 6.02 -16.74 -27.76
CA PRO A 385 4.88 -17.24 -28.52
C PRO A 385 3.72 -17.76 -27.66
N GLU A 386 4.00 -18.22 -26.44
CA GLU A 386 3.00 -18.69 -25.47
C GLU A 386 2.12 -17.54 -24.95
N LEU A 387 2.59 -16.30 -25.04
CA LEU A 387 1.87 -15.08 -24.64
C LEU A 387 1.13 -14.44 -25.83
N GLY A 388 1.15 -15.06 -27.01
CA GLY A 388 0.62 -14.54 -28.26
C GLY A 388 1.62 -13.71 -29.05
N THR A 389 1.27 -13.38 -30.29
CA THR A 389 2.13 -12.64 -31.20
C THR A 389 1.77 -11.16 -31.23
N ILE A 390 2.78 -10.30 -31.10
CA ILE A 390 2.63 -8.84 -31.17
C ILE A 390 3.39 -8.33 -32.38
N SER A 391 2.72 -7.54 -33.23
CA SER A 391 3.26 -6.97 -34.46
C SER A 391 3.46 -5.44 -34.31
N PRO A 392 4.60 -4.99 -33.72
CA PRO A 392 4.87 -3.56 -33.59
C PRO A 392 5.24 -2.91 -34.93
N HIS A 393 4.91 -1.63 -35.10
CA HIS A 393 5.31 -0.84 -36.26
C HIS A 393 6.73 -0.29 -36.14
N THR A 394 7.23 -0.12 -34.93
CA THR A 394 8.62 0.26 -34.64
C THR A 394 9.06 -0.31 -33.28
N LEU A 395 10.36 -0.50 -33.13
CA LEU A 395 11.02 -0.79 -31.84
C LEU A 395 11.96 0.36 -31.46
N GLU A 396 11.82 1.49 -32.12
CA GLU A 396 12.66 2.66 -31.89
C GLU A 396 12.61 3.08 -30.42
N SER A 397 13.78 3.14 -29.80
CA SER A 397 13.97 3.58 -28.40
C SER A 397 13.19 2.81 -27.34
N TRP A 398 12.62 1.63 -27.62
CA TRP A 398 11.81 0.86 -26.65
C TRP A 398 12.51 0.66 -25.32
N PHE A 399 13.81 0.35 -25.33
CA PHE A 399 14.64 0.10 -24.14
C PHE A 399 15.85 1.03 -24.06
N LYS A 400 15.84 2.14 -24.79
CA LYS A 400 16.94 3.10 -24.75
C LYS A 400 17.21 3.56 -23.32
N GLY A 401 18.45 3.40 -22.86
CA GLY A 401 18.88 3.78 -21.52
C GLY A 401 18.54 2.80 -20.40
N TYR A 402 17.92 1.64 -20.64
CA TYR A 402 17.59 0.63 -19.63
C TYR A 402 18.84 -0.01 -19.04
N THR A 403 19.51 0.70 -18.13
CA THR A 403 20.84 0.35 -17.60
C THR A 403 20.86 -0.94 -16.77
N GLN A 404 19.71 -1.42 -16.29
CA GLN A 404 19.58 -2.66 -15.53
C GLN A 404 19.04 -3.84 -16.35
N LEU A 405 18.63 -3.61 -17.59
CA LEU A 405 18.12 -4.67 -18.46
C LEU A 405 19.26 -5.65 -18.78
N THR A 406 19.14 -6.90 -18.34
CA THR A 406 20.15 -7.96 -18.54
C THR A 406 19.77 -8.92 -19.66
N LYS A 407 18.47 -9.12 -19.90
CA LYS A 407 17.95 -10.10 -20.86
C LYS A 407 16.77 -9.54 -21.63
N PHE A 408 16.78 -9.77 -22.94
CA PHE A 408 15.64 -9.53 -23.81
C PHE A 408 15.26 -10.83 -24.54
N ASP A 409 14.00 -11.24 -24.41
CA ASP A 409 13.39 -12.34 -25.13
C ASP A 409 12.21 -11.82 -25.96
N GLY A 410 12.44 -11.62 -27.25
CA GLY A 410 11.48 -11.05 -28.19
C GLY A 410 10.89 -12.09 -29.16
N ARG A 411 10.92 -13.39 -28.84
CA ARG A 411 10.48 -14.45 -29.75
C ARG A 411 9.00 -14.39 -30.12
N GLY A 412 8.17 -13.73 -29.32
CA GLY A 412 6.74 -13.48 -29.59
C GLY A 412 6.48 -12.20 -30.41
N LEU A 413 7.53 -11.50 -30.87
CA LEU A 413 7.38 -10.33 -31.73
C LEU A 413 7.33 -10.75 -33.20
N ASP A 414 6.36 -10.25 -33.95
CA ASP A 414 6.35 -10.29 -35.40
C ASP A 414 6.94 -8.98 -35.94
N LEU A 415 8.10 -9.08 -36.58
CA LEU A 415 8.84 -7.93 -37.07
C LEU A 415 8.42 -7.48 -38.48
N SER A 416 7.38 -8.08 -39.07
CA SER A 416 6.95 -7.84 -40.46
C SER A 416 6.46 -6.39 -40.72
N LEU A 417 6.05 -5.68 -39.67
CA LEU A 417 5.60 -4.29 -39.74
C LEU A 417 6.66 -3.30 -39.28
N VAL A 418 7.76 -3.78 -38.67
CA VAL A 418 8.77 -2.91 -38.08
C VAL A 418 9.53 -2.13 -39.14
N THR A 419 9.47 -0.80 -39.02
CA THR A 419 10.19 0.11 -39.92
C THR A 419 11.49 0.65 -39.33
N SER A 420 11.59 0.75 -37.99
CA SER A 420 12.77 1.23 -37.29
C SER A 420 13.07 0.42 -36.03
N MET A 421 14.35 0.10 -35.83
CA MET A 421 14.91 -0.37 -34.57
C MET A 421 16.00 0.58 -34.07
N GLU A 422 15.93 1.84 -34.46
CA GLU A 422 16.89 2.84 -34.06
C GLU A 422 16.94 2.98 -32.55
N SER A 423 18.13 2.90 -31.99
CA SER A 423 18.36 3.09 -30.55
C SER A 423 17.57 2.14 -29.63
N THR A 424 17.07 1.00 -30.10
CA THR A 424 16.26 0.07 -29.29
C THR A 424 16.93 -0.26 -27.95
N PHE A 425 18.24 -0.54 -27.96
CA PHE A 425 19.04 -0.86 -26.76
C PHE A 425 20.20 0.11 -26.52
N ASP A 426 20.13 1.31 -27.09
CA ASP A 426 21.16 2.32 -26.91
C ASP A 426 21.35 2.65 -25.43
N GLY A 427 22.57 2.43 -24.89
CA GLY A 427 22.88 2.64 -23.48
C GLY A 427 22.44 1.54 -22.51
N CYS A 428 21.94 0.39 -22.96
CA CYS A 428 21.62 -0.77 -22.11
C CYS A 428 22.88 -1.44 -21.58
N THR A 429 23.57 -0.79 -20.66
CA THR A 429 24.92 -1.20 -20.23
C THR A 429 24.98 -2.56 -19.52
N ALA A 430 23.90 -3.02 -18.89
CA ALA A 430 23.82 -4.33 -18.23
C ALA A 430 23.40 -5.47 -19.18
N LEU A 431 22.97 -5.18 -20.42
CA LEU A 431 22.42 -6.18 -21.33
C LEU A 431 23.44 -7.27 -21.66
N VAL A 432 23.05 -8.53 -21.41
CA VAL A 432 23.90 -9.72 -21.60
C VAL A 432 23.45 -10.53 -22.82
N SER A 433 22.13 -10.70 -22.99
CA SER A 433 21.61 -11.55 -24.06
C SER A 433 20.34 -10.98 -24.70
N VAL A 434 20.26 -11.14 -26.02
CA VAL A 434 19.10 -10.79 -26.82
C VAL A 434 18.71 -11.99 -27.68
N THR A 435 17.40 -12.32 -27.66
CA THR A 435 16.82 -13.37 -28.49
C THR A 435 15.70 -12.77 -29.33
N TRP A 436 15.86 -12.77 -30.64
CA TRP A 436 14.86 -12.37 -31.61
C TRP A 436 14.08 -13.57 -32.16
N PRO A 437 12.91 -13.37 -32.79
CA PRO A 437 12.25 -14.43 -33.53
C PRO A 437 13.14 -14.96 -34.66
N THR A 438 13.02 -16.24 -34.95
CA THR A 438 13.85 -16.91 -35.97
C THR A 438 13.18 -16.98 -37.35
N ASP A 439 11.98 -16.46 -37.50
CA ASP A 439 11.28 -16.45 -38.78
C ASP A 439 11.80 -15.32 -39.66
N SER A 440 12.51 -15.68 -40.73
CA SER A 440 13.36 -14.80 -41.52
C SER A 440 12.63 -13.87 -42.48
N ALA A 441 11.37 -14.15 -42.79
CA ALA A 441 10.64 -13.45 -43.87
C ALA A 441 10.13 -12.05 -43.48
N THR A 442 10.39 -11.60 -42.25
CA THR A 442 9.54 -10.59 -41.63
C THR A 442 10.19 -9.20 -41.49
N THR A 443 11.40 -8.94 -41.96
CA THR A 443 12.06 -7.63 -41.74
C THR A 443 12.17 -6.75 -43.00
N GLU A 444 11.39 -7.02 -44.05
CA GLU A 444 11.47 -6.27 -45.32
C GLU A 444 11.14 -4.79 -45.21
N LYS A 445 10.36 -4.37 -44.23
CA LYS A 445 9.99 -2.95 -44.01
C LYS A 445 11.03 -2.17 -43.23
N LEU A 446 12.07 -2.83 -42.71
CA LEU A 446 13.07 -2.24 -41.85
C LEU A 446 13.94 -1.23 -42.61
N ILE A 447 14.00 0.00 -42.12
CA ILE A 447 14.74 1.12 -42.75
C ILE A 447 15.95 1.53 -41.92
N SER A 448 15.89 1.44 -40.57
CA SER A 448 16.98 1.88 -39.69
C SER A 448 17.34 0.86 -38.63
N LEU A 449 18.63 0.59 -38.48
CA LEU A 449 19.27 -0.16 -37.38
C LEU A 449 20.29 0.71 -36.63
N ARG A 450 20.23 2.03 -36.83
CA ARG A 450 21.17 2.98 -36.22
C ARG A 450 21.15 2.84 -34.71
N ASN A 451 22.33 2.77 -34.07
CA ASN A 451 22.51 2.66 -32.62
C ASN A 451 21.78 1.46 -31.96
N LEU A 452 21.40 0.41 -32.71
CA LEU A 452 20.58 -0.71 -32.18
C LEU A 452 21.09 -1.23 -30.84
N TYR A 453 22.37 -1.51 -30.69
CA TYR A 453 23.03 -2.00 -29.46
C TYR A 453 24.15 -1.07 -28.98
N ASN A 454 24.13 0.18 -29.40
CA ASN A 454 25.21 1.12 -29.05
C ASN A 454 25.38 1.20 -27.52
N GLY A 455 26.59 0.95 -27.02
CA GLY A 455 26.89 1.01 -25.59
C GLY A 455 26.40 -0.18 -24.73
N ALA A 456 25.91 -1.27 -25.33
CA ALA A 456 25.56 -2.51 -24.60
C ALA A 456 26.84 -3.33 -24.26
N ILE A 457 27.69 -2.75 -23.44
CA ILE A 457 29.09 -3.19 -23.20
C ILE A 457 29.21 -4.59 -22.58
N ASN A 458 28.16 -5.09 -21.93
CA ASN A 458 28.15 -6.40 -21.27
C ASN A 458 27.55 -7.52 -22.13
N MET A 459 27.08 -7.20 -23.33
CA MET A 459 26.42 -8.16 -24.21
C MET A 459 27.39 -9.26 -24.67
N THR A 460 26.98 -10.51 -24.46
CA THR A 460 27.76 -11.70 -24.83
C THR A 460 27.13 -12.51 -25.95
N SER A 461 25.81 -12.40 -26.17
CA SER A 461 25.09 -13.16 -27.17
C SER A 461 23.92 -12.40 -27.77
N VAL A 462 23.72 -12.59 -29.06
CA VAL A 462 22.50 -12.22 -29.78
C VAL A 462 22.14 -13.32 -30.75
N THR A 463 20.87 -13.70 -30.81
CA THR A 463 20.37 -14.77 -31.66
C THR A 463 19.12 -14.32 -32.42
N GLY A 464 18.85 -14.94 -33.57
CA GLY A 464 17.68 -14.72 -34.42
C GLY A 464 17.82 -13.62 -35.47
N MET A 465 18.85 -12.79 -35.44
CA MET A 465 19.00 -11.69 -36.39
C MET A 465 19.79 -12.06 -37.66
N GLY A 466 20.42 -13.21 -37.67
CA GLY A 466 21.23 -13.64 -38.82
C GLY A 466 20.42 -13.79 -40.12
N GLU A 467 19.14 -14.09 -40.00
CA GLU A 467 18.18 -14.27 -41.09
C GLU A 467 17.44 -12.98 -41.52
N TRP A 468 17.72 -11.84 -40.91
CA TRP A 468 17.00 -10.62 -41.24
C TRP A 468 17.22 -10.15 -42.68
N ASN A 469 16.13 -9.77 -43.35
CA ASN A 469 16.18 -9.10 -44.62
C ASN A 469 16.41 -7.60 -44.44
N THR A 470 17.60 -7.13 -44.71
CA THR A 470 18.00 -5.73 -44.50
C THR A 470 18.13 -4.94 -45.80
N ILE A 471 17.52 -5.42 -46.92
CA ILE A 471 17.66 -4.83 -48.28
C ILE A 471 17.25 -3.35 -48.32
N ASN A 472 16.27 -2.95 -47.48
CA ASN A 472 15.75 -1.58 -47.41
C ASN A 472 16.40 -0.73 -46.31
N VAL A 473 17.35 -1.30 -45.55
CA VAL A 473 18.00 -0.55 -44.45
C VAL A 473 18.98 0.48 -45.03
N THR A 474 18.77 1.73 -44.61
CA THR A 474 19.57 2.88 -45.05
C THR A 474 20.58 3.35 -44.01
N SER A 475 20.49 2.88 -42.76
CA SER A 475 21.47 3.20 -41.71
C SER A 475 21.74 2.02 -40.79
N PHE A 476 23.02 1.64 -40.72
CA PHE A 476 23.59 0.69 -39.75
C PHE A 476 24.59 1.41 -38.81
N ASP A 477 24.61 2.73 -38.81
CA ASP A 477 25.59 3.52 -38.05
C ASP A 477 25.54 3.17 -36.56
N ASN A 478 26.70 2.83 -35.97
CA ASN A 478 26.89 2.41 -34.58
C ASN A 478 26.05 1.18 -34.15
N ALA A 479 25.48 0.40 -35.06
CA ALA A 479 24.49 -0.65 -34.68
C ALA A 479 25.03 -1.64 -33.64
N PHE A 480 26.34 -1.92 -33.67
CA PHE A 480 27.06 -2.81 -32.72
C PHE A 480 28.17 -2.09 -31.94
N ALA A 481 28.21 -0.77 -31.97
CA ALA A 481 29.29 -0.03 -31.32
C ALA A 481 29.31 -0.29 -29.80
N GLY A 482 30.50 -0.58 -29.27
CA GLY A 482 30.70 -0.79 -27.84
C GLY A 482 30.44 -2.23 -27.33
N LEU A 483 30.14 -3.21 -28.19
CA LEU A 483 29.92 -4.61 -27.78
C LEU A 483 31.25 -5.29 -27.39
N GLY A 484 31.82 -4.87 -26.26
CA GLY A 484 33.15 -5.30 -25.84
C GLY A 484 33.32 -6.78 -25.50
N LYS A 485 32.23 -7.47 -25.13
CA LYS A 485 32.25 -8.87 -24.68
C LYS A 485 31.70 -9.87 -25.70
N ILE A 486 31.02 -9.42 -26.75
CA ILE A 486 30.50 -10.32 -27.77
C ILE A 486 31.66 -11.04 -28.48
N THR A 487 31.54 -12.37 -28.64
CA THR A 487 32.59 -13.19 -29.26
C THR A 487 32.25 -13.65 -30.66
N GLU A 488 30.97 -13.77 -30.97
CA GLU A 488 30.46 -14.18 -32.27
C GLU A 488 29.29 -13.28 -32.68
N LEU A 489 29.24 -12.90 -33.95
CA LEU A 489 28.18 -12.13 -34.56
C LEU A 489 27.80 -12.76 -35.89
N ASP A 490 26.54 -13.11 -36.06
CA ASP A 490 26.00 -13.70 -37.27
C ASP A 490 25.04 -12.72 -37.94
N ILE A 491 25.43 -12.26 -39.13
CA ILE A 491 24.69 -11.35 -40.01
C ILE A 491 24.71 -11.87 -41.46
N HIS A 492 24.64 -13.19 -41.65
CA HIS A 492 24.91 -13.82 -42.94
C HIS A 492 23.87 -13.49 -44.03
N SER A 493 22.64 -13.12 -43.67
CA SER A 493 21.62 -12.72 -44.65
C SER A 493 21.54 -11.21 -44.88
N TRP A 494 22.34 -10.42 -44.14
CA TRP A 494 22.28 -8.97 -44.26
C TRP A 494 22.75 -8.43 -45.59
N VAL A 495 22.02 -7.45 -46.12
CA VAL A 495 22.39 -6.66 -47.31
C VAL A 495 22.69 -5.24 -46.86
N MET A 496 23.91 -4.76 -47.04
CA MET A 496 24.36 -3.49 -46.46
C MET A 496 24.76 -2.44 -47.51
N GLU A 497 24.71 -2.79 -48.81
CA GLU A 497 25.18 -1.94 -49.88
C GLU A 497 24.47 -0.60 -50.04
N ASN A 498 23.21 -0.51 -49.55
CA ASN A 498 22.38 0.68 -49.68
C ASN A 498 22.41 1.61 -48.45
N GLY A 499 23.12 1.23 -47.37
CA GLY A 499 23.09 1.94 -46.10
C GLY A 499 24.42 2.55 -45.68
N THR A 500 24.36 3.52 -44.76
CA THR A 500 25.54 4.00 -44.04
C THR A 500 25.90 3.02 -42.92
N HIS A 501 27.18 2.89 -42.60
CA HIS A 501 27.70 1.95 -41.59
C HIS A 501 28.86 2.54 -40.79
N ALA A 502 28.81 3.85 -40.52
CA ALA A 502 29.80 4.52 -39.70
C ALA A 502 29.89 3.88 -38.31
N ASN A 503 31.09 3.56 -37.86
CA ASN A 503 31.39 2.97 -36.56
C ASN A 503 30.65 1.64 -36.25
N LEU A 504 30.15 0.92 -37.23
CA LEU A 504 29.31 -0.28 -37.10
C LEU A 504 29.81 -1.24 -36.02
N LEU A 505 31.10 -1.56 -35.99
CA LEU A 505 31.77 -2.48 -35.06
C LEU A 505 32.77 -1.76 -34.16
N GLN A 506 32.62 -0.46 -33.93
CA GLN A 506 33.56 0.31 -33.13
C GLN A 506 33.60 -0.25 -31.69
N ASN A 507 34.80 -0.49 -31.17
CA ASN A 507 35.02 -1.03 -29.82
C ASN A 507 34.48 -2.45 -29.55
N CYS A 508 34.20 -3.27 -30.54
CA CYS A 508 33.87 -4.69 -30.41
C CYS A 508 35.12 -5.54 -30.11
N LYS A 509 35.85 -5.24 -29.03
CA LYS A 509 37.16 -5.82 -28.71
C LYS A 509 37.14 -7.34 -28.45
N GLY A 510 35.96 -7.88 -28.05
CA GLY A 510 35.75 -9.31 -27.78
C GLY A 510 35.51 -10.16 -29.02
N LEU A 511 35.13 -9.56 -30.16
CA LEU A 511 34.70 -10.28 -31.35
C LEU A 511 35.79 -11.17 -31.91
N ARG A 512 35.50 -12.45 -32.10
CA ARG A 512 36.40 -13.50 -32.62
C ARG A 512 35.89 -14.12 -33.91
N LYS A 513 34.57 -14.14 -34.09
CA LYS A 513 33.90 -14.73 -35.23
C LYS A 513 32.84 -13.79 -35.76
N LEU A 514 32.90 -13.48 -37.04
CA LEU A 514 31.91 -12.71 -37.76
C LEU A 514 31.45 -13.53 -38.97
N ILE A 515 30.16 -13.84 -39.03
CA ILE A 515 29.59 -14.61 -40.13
C ILE A 515 28.86 -13.63 -41.05
N LEU A 516 29.31 -13.58 -42.27
CA LEU A 516 28.85 -12.66 -43.30
C LEU A 516 28.32 -13.45 -44.50
N GLY A 517 27.29 -12.93 -45.14
CA GLY A 517 26.78 -13.41 -46.40
C GLY A 517 27.35 -12.63 -47.61
N GLN A 518 26.82 -12.95 -48.79
CA GLN A 518 27.29 -12.31 -50.06
C GLN A 518 26.80 -10.86 -50.19
N GLY A 519 25.78 -10.44 -49.40
CA GLY A 519 25.23 -9.07 -49.40
C GLY A 519 26.03 -8.05 -48.59
N VAL A 520 27.05 -8.49 -47.87
CA VAL A 520 27.94 -7.60 -47.08
C VAL A 520 29.17 -7.32 -47.92
N ARG A 521 29.24 -6.13 -48.53
CA ARG A 521 30.37 -5.67 -49.37
C ARG A 521 30.91 -4.36 -48.85
#